data_c27370a0cfef69675a1bcaead6618638
#
_entry.id   c27370a0cfef69675a1bcaead6618638
#
_cell.length_a   1.000
_cell.length_b   1.000
_cell.length_c   1.000
_cell.angle_alpha   90.00
_cell.angle_beta   90.00
_cell.angle_gamma   90.00
#
_symmetry.space_group_name_H-M   'P 1'
#
loop_
_entity.id
_entity.type
_entity.pdbx_description
1 polymer ?
#
loop_
_entity_poly.entity_id
_entity_poly.type
_entity_poly.pdbx_seq_one_letter_code
_entity_poly.pdbx_strand_id
1 'polypeptide(L)'
;MMNLHYIFYFLLVASSADGFSMNVTETIQLETSKREFTAGEIIVLTFSGTQDASIQLYCANSYGTTLVSPKLEKNQLQYTIPTQLCSKIGVVNWKLLHKNNSLSGTFNIVAQKTPVAMETYVGPPSIAAGENDYTMLVVIPTDALDNPIQENTEVALKRQFLANEQQETILTKNLIAYQNIYSPSESGRMLLATECLGLNSKEYTVNVLPAISTDFEIFAKRPHEYADGNQITTFTTSILKDKNDNIISDGTFVAFFITNINGNLLKTSGMTIDGVATAKMIHPDHQETWSVKAIVAGISESNKISLRYKKVIEDFTITFSEKNRNIEVGPLKSFMNQLIPDGLQVKLIVSQSGKIIETAIKESRDGFVNFELNPNILSNGNYDLEITTAGITKTIQAKKLW
;
A
#
# COMPACT_ATOMS: atom_id res chain seq x y z
N MET A 1 77.89 107.44 -8.57
CA MET A 1 77.24 107.79 -9.84
C MET A 1 75.92 107.05 -9.99
N MET A 2 74.90 107.72 -10.25
CA MET A 2 73.58 107.44 -10.76
C MET A 2 72.57 106.62 -9.87
N ASN A 3 71.63 107.41 -9.39
CA ASN A 3 70.38 107.05 -8.79
C ASN A 3 69.41 106.46 -9.81
N LEU A 4 68.61 105.49 -9.40
CA LEU A 4 67.33 105.32 -10.01
C LEU A 4 66.25 104.91 -9.02
N HIS A 5 65.28 105.75 -8.87
CA HIS A 5 64.11 105.56 -8.05
C HIS A 5 63.10 104.70 -8.77
N TYR A 6 62.57 103.67 -8.09
CA TYR A 6 61.41 102.97 -8.54
C TYR A 6 60.24 103.26 -7.59
N ILE A 7 59.16 103.82 -8.13
CA ILE A 7 57.87 104.04 -7.50
C ILE A 7 57.08 102.76 -7.62
N PHE A 8 56.64 102.20 -6.49
CA PHE A 8 55.77 101.06 -6.43
C PHE A 8 54.33 101.54 -6.35
N TYR A 9 53.52 101.29 -7.37
CA TYR A 9 52.04 101.44 -7.34
C TYR A 9 51.45 100.21 -6.68
N PHE A 10 50.69 100.36 -5.58
CA PHE A 10 49.91 99.33 -4.94
C PHE A 10 48.53 99.29 -5.62
N LEU A 11 48.25 98.23 -6.38
CA LEU A 11 46.94 97.97 -6.96
C LEU A 11 46.18 97.14 -5.96
N LEU A 12 45.13 97.66 -5.36
CA LEU A 12 44.21 96.97 -4.48
C LEU A 12 43.22 96.20 -5.35
N VAL A 13 43.42 94.90 -5.45
CA VAL A 13 42.41 93.99 -6.08
C VAL A 13 41.51 93.50 -4.95
N ALA A 14 40.25 93.97 -4.96
CA ALA A 14 39.16 93.39 -4.16
C ALA A 14 38.77 92.04 -4.75
N SER A 15 39.21 90.98 -4.13
CA SER A 15 38.68 89.61 -4.49
C SER A 15 37.36 89.43 -3.78
N SER A 16 36.30 89.44 -4.55
CA SER A 16 35.00 88.85 -4.12
C SER A 16 35.17 87.34 -3.88
N ALA A 17 35.10 86.92 -2.61
CA ALA A 17 35.04 85.54 -2.23
C ALA A 17 33.67 85.02 -2.49
N ASP A 18 33.42 84.44 -3.71
CA ASP A 18 32.29 83.55 -3.92
C ASP A 18 32.46 82.35 -3.01
N GLY A 19 31.57 82.23 -2.01
CA GLY A 19 31.47 81.07 -1.16
C GLY A 19 31.07 79.86 -1.96
N PHE A 20 32.02 79.04 -2.38
CA PHE A 20 31.71 77.68 -2.82
C PHE A 20 31.10 76.89 -1.66
N SER A 21 29.81 76.83 -1.58
CA SER A 21 29.14 75.84 -0.76
C SER A 21 29.54 74.47 -1.30
N MET A 22 30.48 73.79 -0.69
CA MET A 22 30.74 72.40 -0.87
C MET A 22 29.44 71.70 -0.42
N ASN A 23 28.62 71.27 -1.39
CA ASN A 23 27.64 70.23 -1.13
C ASN A 23 28.41 69.00 -0.71
N VAL A 24 28.59 68.81 0.59
CA VAL A 24 29.03 67.52 1.17
C VAL A 24 27.90 66.53 0.82
N THR A 25 28.13 65.75 -0.19
CA THR A 25 27.23 64.61 -0.47
C THR A 25 27.35 63.69 0.76
N GLU A 26 26.34 63.72 1.64
CA GLU A 26 26.22 62.82 2.78
C GLU A 26 26.19 61.40 2.20
N THR A 27 27.29 60.67 2.39
CA THR A 27 27.40 59.26 1.94
C THR A 27 26.80 58.37 3.02
N ILE A 28 25.59 57.86 2.77
CA ILE A 28 24.94 56.96 3.71
C ILE A 28 25.66 55.62 3.71
N GLN A 29 26.00 55.08 4.88
CA GLN A 29 26.69 53.82 5.07
C GLN A 29 25.93 52.91 6.04
N LEU A 30 25.90 51.58 5.75
CA LEU A 30 25.40 50.59 6.68
C LEU A 30 26.46 50.22 7.70
N GLU A 31 26.17 50.50 8.97
CA GLU A 31 27.07 50.21 10.10
C GLU A 31 26.91 48.75 10.59
N THR A 32 25.72 48.14 10.39
CA THR A 32 25.47 46.77 10.83
C THR A 32 26.28 45.79 9.97
N SER A 33 27.31 45.19 10.57
CA SER A 33 28.20 44.21 9.90
C SER A 33 27.62 42.79 9.87
N LYS A 34 26.75 42.43 10.84
CA LYS A 34 26.12 41.11 10.95
C LYS A 34 25.25 40.86 9.73
N ARG A 35 25.44 39.69 9.05
CA ARG A 35 24.72 39.27 7.86
C ARG A 35 23.87 38.04 8.08
N GLU A 36 23.96 37.39 9.21
CA GLU A 36 23.21 36.22 9.59
C GLU A 36 22.60 36.39 10.97
N PHE A 37 21.30 36.17 11.09
CA PHE A 37 20.53 36.32 12.32
C PHE A 37 19.73 35.05 12.60
N THR A 38 19.47 34.76 13.87
CA THR A 38 18.63 33.64 14.27
C THR A 38 17.15 34.02 14.18
N ALA A 39 16.30 33.12 13.74
CA ALA A 39 14.87 33.34 13.69
C ALA A 39 14.31 33.76 15.06
N GLY A 40 13.51 34.84 15.06
CA GLY A 40 12.97 35.44 16.27
C GLY A 40 13.94 36.46 16.98
N GLU A 41 15.17 36.61 16.49
CA GLU A 41 16.10 37.64 16.99
C GLU A 41 15.59 39.05 16.61
N ILE A 42 15.76 40.01 17.51
CA ILE A 42 15.45 41.42 17.19
C ILE A 42 16.56 41.95 16.26
N ILE A 43 16.21 42.24 15.02
CA ILE A 43 17.14 42.71 13.99
C ILE A 43 17.01 44.22 13.85
N VAL A 44 18.13 44.95 14.04
CA VAL A 44 18.22 46.40 13.86
C VAL A 44 19.29 46.67 12.80
N LEU A 45 18.88 47.30 11.68
CA LEU A 45 19.84 47.83 10.71
C LEU A 45 20.12 49.29 11.02
N THR A 46 21.40 49.65 11.22
CA THR A 46 21.87 50.99 11.59
C THR A 46 22.58 51.59 10.41
N PHE A 47 22.25 52.83 10.08
CA PHE A 47 22.88 53.60 9.00
C PHE A 47 23.43 54.93 9.57
N SER A 48 24.62 55.34 9.12
CA SER A 48 25.24 56.61 9.37
C SER A 48 25.25 57.51 8.12
N GLY A 49 25.69 58.79 8.27
CA GLY A 49 25.86 59.73 7.16
C GLY A 49 24.63 60.57 6.84
N THR A 50 23.51 60.40 7.55
CA THR A 50 22.33 61.24 7.45
C THR A 50 21.47 61.20 8.70
N GLN A 51 20.67 62.27 8.93
CA GLN A 51 19.70 62.36 10.03
C GLN A 51 18.26 62.52 9.50
N ASP A 52 18.06 62.37 8.19
CA ASP A 52 16.74 62.53 7.56
C ASP A 52 15.81 61.33 7.93
N ALA A 53 14.97 61.55 8.94
CA ALA A 53 13.99 60.57 9.41
C ALA A 53 12.86 60.27 8.42
N SER A 54 12.81 60.95 7.28
CA SER A 54 11.84 60.65 6.21
C SER A 54 12.25 59.45 5.33
N ILE A 55 13.52 59.03 5.40
CA ILE A 55 14.06 57.91 4.63
C ILE A 55 13.48 56.59 5.16
N GLN A 56 12.80 55.84 4.33
CA GLN A 56 12.24 54.57 4.70
C GLN A 56 13.10 53.39 4.19
N LEU A 57 13.12 52.32 4.95
CA LEU A 57 13.73 51.05 4.55
C LEU A 57 12.68 50.10 4.03
N TYR A 58 12.77 49.72 2.76
CA TYR A 58 11.97 48.63 2.17
C TYR A 58 12.65 47.28 2.50
N CYS A 59 11.89 46.37 3.05
CA CYS A 59 12.35 45.00 3.33
C CYS A 59 11.40 43.99 2.69
N ALA A 60 11.95 42.91 2.13
CA ALA A 60 11.21 41.85 1.47
C ALA A 60 11.87 40.48 1.68
N ASN A 61 11.04 39.46 1.90
CA ASN A 61 11.41 38.04 1.88
C ASN A 61 10.32 37.21 1.17
N SER A 62 10.41 35.88 1.20
CA SER A 62 9.43 34.96 0.59
C SER A 62 8.05 35.03 1.22
N TYR A 63 7.91 35.62 2.41
CA TYR A 63 6.65 35.67 3.17
C TYR A 63 5.95 37.02 3.10
N GLY A 64 6.64 38.06 2.63
CA GLY A 64 6.04 39.36 2.51
C GLY A 64 7.03 40.50 2.35
N THR A 65 6.47 41.71 2.29
CA THR A 65 7.19 42.97 2.14
C THR A 65 6.69 43.99 3.13
N THR A 66 7.58 44.95 3.54
CA THR A 66 7.22 46.05 4.43
C THR A 66 8.07 47.28 4.20
N LEU A 67 7.55 48.42 4.62
CA LEU A 67 8.31 49.67 4.78
C LEU A 67 8.50 49.91 6.26
N VAL A 68 9.76 50.18 6.64
CA VAL A 68 10.15 50.44 8.03
C VAL A 68 10.60 51.87 8.14
N SER A 69 10.01 52.63 9.08
CA SER A 69 10.43 53.98 9.42
C SER A 69 11.61 53.96 10.40
N PRO A 70 12.59 54.88 10.31
CA PRO A 70 13.72 54.91 11.19
C PRO A 70 13.36 55.48 12.55
N LYS A 71 14.16 55.09 13.55
CA LYS A 71 14.30 55.78 14.80
C LYS A 71 15.67 56.51 14.77
N LEU A 72 15.69 57.81 15.06
CA LEU A 72 16.94 58.58 15.13
C LEU A 72 17.56 58.43 16.52
N GLU A 73 18.72 57.78 16.60
CA GLU A 73 19.51 57.65 17.84
C GLU A 73 20.96 57.94 17.56
N LYS A 74 21.60 58.82 18.42
CA LYS A 74 23.02 59.15 18.33
C LYS A 74 23.48 59.52 16.92
N ASN A 75 22.68 60.32 16.21
CA ASN A 75 22.92 60.74 14.82
C ASN A 75 22.98 59.60 13.80
N GLN A 76 22.32 58.48 14.09
CA GLN A 76 22.19 57.33 13.20
C GLN A 76 20.73 56.98 13.01
N LEU A 77 20.39 56.47 11.83
CA LEU A 77 19.07 55.94 11.52
C LEU A 77 19.04 54.45 11.87
N GLN A 78 18.18 54.06 12.80
CA GLN A 78 17.96 52.66 13.21
C GLN A 78 16.64 52.16 12.71
N TYR A 79 16.65 51.04 12.00
CA TYR A 79 15.46 50.37 11.46
C TYR A 79 15.30 49.03 12.16
N THR A 80 14.27 48.90 13.00
CA THR A 80 13.93 47.63 13.63
C THR A 80 13.07 46.85 12.66
N ILE A 81 13.58 45.70 12.20
CA ILE A 81 12.88 44.85 11.25
C ILE A 81 11.70 44.19 11.95
N PRO A 82 10.48 44.24 11.37
CA PRO A 82 9.31 43.64 11.99
C PRO A 82 9.42 42.12 12.17
N THR A 83 8.88 41.60 13.27
CA THR A 83 8.92 40.17 13.65
C THR A 83 8.39 39.26 12.55
N GLN A 84 7.41 39.70 11.74
CA GLN A 84 6.87 38.96 10.62
C GLN A 84 7.95 38.57 9.59
N LEU A 85 8.95 39.41 9.36
CA LEU A 85 10.07 39.12 8.48
C LEU A 85 11.24 38.41 9.18
N CYS A 86 11.31 38.49 10.52
CA CYS A 86 12.40 37.90 11.30
C CYS A 86 12.10 36.51 11.84
N SER A 87 10.84 36.04 11.76
CA SER A 87 10.44 34.74 12.35
C SER A 87 10.65 33.55 11.45
N LYS A 88 10.83 33.75 10.15
CA LYS A 88 10.99 32.66 9.17
C LYS A 88 12.36 32.69 8.53
N ILE A 89 12.93 31.50 8.31
CA ILE A 89 14.25 31.34 7.67
C ILE A 89 14.24 31.81 6.22
N GLY A 90 15.38 32.24 5.75
CA GLY A 90 15.61 32.65 4.37
C GLY A 90 16.30 33.96 4.22
N VAL A 91 16.39 34.45 2.99
CA VAL A 91 17.04 35.71 2.63
C VAL A 91 16.05 36.86 2.75
N VAL A 92 16.46 37.90 3.48
CA VAL A 92 15.73 39.18 3.50
C VAL A 92 16.51 40.18 2.65
N ASN A 93 15.86 40.70 1.62
CA ASN A 93 16.37 41.80 0.81
C ASN A 93 15.92 43.11 1.43
N TRP A 94 16.81 44.08 1.47
CA TRP A 94 16.48 45.43 1.95
C TRP A 94 16.96 46.48 0.95
N LYS A 95 16.25 47.61 0.89
CA LYS A 95 16.60 48.80 0.09
C LYS A 95 16.21 50.05 0.81
N LEU A 96 17.18 50.94 0.98
CA LEU A 96 16.97 52.27 1.54
C LEU A 96 16.36 53.17 0.47
N LEU A 97 15.20 53.77 0.75
CA LEU A 97 14.48 54.60 -0.20
C LEU A 97 14.89 56.10 -0.04
N HIS A 98 15.94 56.47 -0.74
CA HIS A 98 16.45 57.84 -0.76
C HIS A 98 16.50 58.36 -2.19
N LYS A 99 16.21 59.68 -2.36
CA LYS A 99 16.03 60.29 -3.69
C LYS A 99 17.25 60.22 -4.60
N ASN A 100 18.44 60.27 -4.05
CA ASN A 100 19.70 60.41 -4.80
C ASN A 100 20.67 59.21 -4.67
N ASN A 101 20.45 58.28 -3.72
CA ASN A 101 21.31 57.14 -3.49
C ASN A 101 20.45 55.91 -3.12
N SER A 102 20.56 54.84 -3.91
CA SER A 102 19.87 53.59 -3.66
C SER A 102 20.86 52.61 -3.03
N LEU A 103 20.92 52.59 -1.69
CA LEU A 103 21.68 51.59 -0.96
C LEU A 103 20.79 50.36 -0.74
N SER A 104 21.27 49.17 -1.06
CA SER A 104 20.56 47.91 -0.90
C SER A 104 21.50 46.79 -0.48
N GLY A 105 20.95 45.74 0.06
CA GLY A 105 21.69 44.54 0.45
C GLY A 105 20.80 43.42 0.94
N THR A 106 21.40 42.40 1.50
CA THR A 106 20.72 41.22 2.02
C THR A 106 21.27 40.82 3.37
N PHE A 107 20.44 40.12 4.13
CA PHE A 107 20.87 39.32 5.27
C PHE A 107 20.12 38.01 5.32
N ASN A 108 20.68 37.00 5.98
CA ASN A 108 20.07 35.69 6.13
C ASN A 108 19.45 35.53 7.51
N ILE A 109 18.32 34.83 7.58
CA ILE A 109 17.74 34.35 8.82
C ILE A 109 17.90 32.83 8.82
N VAL A 110 18.48 32.27 9.85
CA VAL A 110 18.70 30.83 10.07
C VAL A 110 17.83 30.36 11.22
N ALA A 111 17.48 29.06 11.22
CA ALA A 111 16.70 28.47 12.28
C ALA A 111 17.38 28.51 13.64
N GLN A 112 16.62 28.42 14.72
CA GLN A 112 17.14 28.20 16.06
C GLN A 112 17.84 26.83 16.11
N LYS A 113 18.85 26.73 17.01
CA LYS A 113 19.68 25.49 17.06
C LYS A 113 18.99 24.29 17.65
N THR A 114 17.93 24.49 18.45
CA THR A 114 17.25 23.42 19.18
C THR A 114 15.90 23.13 18.55
N PRO A 115 15.63 21.90 18.11
CA PRO A 115 14.31 21.51 17.65
C PRO A 115 13.34 21.42 18.82
N VAL A 116 12.10 21.81 18.61
CA VAL A 116 10.98 21.64 19.57
C VAL A 116 9.88 20.75 19.02
N ALA A 117 9.84 20.55 17.70
CA ALA A 117 8.96 19.62 17.06
C ALA A 117 9.70 18.83 15.98
N MET A 118 9.18 17.66 15.65
CA MET A 118 9.76 16.79 14.62
C MET A 118 8.63 16.09 13.87
N GLU A 119 8.38 16.55 12.65
CA GLU A 119 7.48 15.86 11.76
C GLU A 119 8.20 14.63 11.19
N THR A 120 7.54 13.49 11.26
CA THR A 120 8.12 12.23 10.78
C THR A 120 7.09 11.48 9.96
N TYR A 121 7.49 11.06 8.78
CA TYR A 121 6.68 10.30 7.82
C TYR A 121 7.36 8.99 7.48
N VAL A 122 6.60 7.91 7.49
CA VAL A 122 7.06 6.56 7.13
C VAL A 122 6.07 5.95 6.14
N GLY A 123 6.55 5.49 5.00
CA GLY A 123 5.69 4.86 4.00
C GLY A 123 6.44 4.19 2.85
N PRO A 124 5.87 3.11 2.31
CA PRO A 124 4.63 2.45 2.69
C PRO A 124 4.71 1.72 4.04
N PRO A 125 3.58 1.49 4.74
CA PRO A 125 3.55 0.81 6.03
C PRO A 125 3.69 -0.71 5.92
N SER A 126 3.71 -1.26 4.71
CA SER A 126 3.97 -2.67 4.42
C SER A 126 4.87 -2.79 3.20
N ILE A 127 5.88 -3.66 3.30
CA ILE A 127 6.86 -3.95 2.26
C ILE A 127 7.05 -5.46 2.13
N ALA A 128 7.45 -5.94 0.94
CA ALA A 128 7.71 -7.35 0.72
C ALA A 128 9.13 -7.74 1.17
N ALA A 129 9.26 -8.87 1.86
CA ALA A 129 10.55 -9.46 2.22
C ALA A 129 11.42 -9.75 0.98
N GLY A 130 12.75 -9.75 1.13
CA GLY A 130 13.65 -10.14 0.05
C GLY A 130 14.61 -9.07 -0.42
N GLU A 131 14.86 -8.02 0.37
CA GLU A 131 15.91 -7.01 0.23
C GLU A 131 15.77 -6.05 -0.97
N ASN A 132 14.67 -6.14 -1.73
CA ASN A 132 14.44 -5.31 -2.92
C ASN A 132 13.39 -4.21 -2.71
N ASP A 133 12.45 -4.44 -1.80
CA ASP A 133 11.41 -3.48 -1.47
C ASP A 133 11.86 -2.59 -0.30
N TYR A 134 11.29 -1.40 -0.16
CA TYR A 134 11.69 -0.48 0.89
C TYR A 134 10.53 0.38 1.38
N THR A 135 10.65 0.86 2.61
CA THR A 135 9.89 1.99 3.14
C THR A 135 10.78 3.22 3.23
N MET A 136 10.24 4.38 2.96
CA MET A 136 10.97 5.65 3.11
C MET A 136 10.62 6.28 4.45
N LEU A 137 11.63 6.69 5.19
CA LEU A 137 11.52 7.56 6.35
C LEU A 137 11.89 8.99 5.93
N VAL A 138 11.04 9.96 6.29
CA VAL A 138 11.34 11.41 6.15
C VAL A 138 11.14 12.09 7.48
N VAL A 139 12.09 12.91 7.88
CA VAL A 139 12.11 13.63 9.17
C VAL A 139 12.35 15.11 8.92
N ILE A 140 11.52 15.95 9.50
CA ILE A 140 11.61 17.41 9.43
C ILE A 140 11.65 17.96 10.86
N PRO A 141 12.83 18.10 11.47
CA PRO A 141 12.95 18.74 12.77
C PRO A 141 12.74 20.24 12.61
N THR A 142 11.93 20.86 13.47
CA THR A 142 11.60 22.30 13.42
C THR A 142 11.85 22.98 14.74
N ASP A 143 12.20 24.27 14.67
CA ASP A 143 12.38 25.16 15.82
C ASP A 143 11.03 25.65 16.40
N ALA A 144 11.10 26.49 17.46
CA ALA A 144 9.90 27.02 18.11
C ALA A 144 9.06 27.97 17.22
N LEU A 145 9.61 28.42 16.11
CA LEU A 145 8.93 29.27 15.12
C LEU A 145 8.50 28.49 13.87
N ASP A 146 8.55 27.15 13.95
CA ASP A 146 8.19 26.26 12.86
C ASP A 146 9.07 26.49 11.61
N ASN A 147 10.39 26.60 11.84
CA ASN A 147 11.40 26.60 10.78
C ASN A 147 12.15 25.27 10.81
N PRO A 148 12.36 24.60 9.65
CA PRO A 148 13.27 23.47 9.58
C PRO A 148 14.66 23.86 10.06
N ILE A 149 15.28 23.00 10.89
CA ILE A 149 16.61 23.29 11.42
C ILE A 149 17.71 23.18 10.35
N GLN A 150 18.91 23.62 10.72
CA GLN A 150 20.00 23.80 9.78
C GLN A 150 20.42 22.50 9.07
N GLU A 151 21.01 22.69 7.90
CA GLU A 151 21.72 21.65 7.14
C GLU A 151 22.76 20.91 8.00
N ASN A 152 22.97 19.65 7.69
CA ASN A 152 23.92 18.76 8.38
C ASN A 152 23.61 18.53 9.86
N THR A 153 22.38 18.79 10.32
CA THR A 153 21.96 18.40 11.66
C THR A 153 21.78 16.87 11.71
N GLU A 154 22.35 16.25 12.72
CA GLU A 154 22.29 14.80 12.92
C GLU A 154 20.90 14.37 13.40
N VAL A 155 20.37 13.35 12.74
CA VAL A 155 19.15 12.63 13.13
C VAL A 155 19.52 11.16 13.30
N ALA A 156 19.38 10.63 14.49
CA ALA A 156 19.56 9.22 14.75
C ALA A 156 18.30 8.45 14.33
N LEU A 157 18.46 7.52 13.41
CA LEU A 157 17.44 6.54 13.01
C LEU A 157 17.64 5.27 13.84
N LYS A 158 16.64 4.89 14.63
CA LYS A 158 16.59 3.66 15.42
C LYS A 158 15.66 2.69 14.73
N ARG A 159 16.13 1.47 14.46
CA ARG A 159 15.38 0.39 13.81
C ARG A 159 15.46 -0.86 14.65
N GLN A 160 14.31 -1.48 14.93
CA GLN A 160 14.22 -2.82 15.50
C GLN A 160 13.50 -3.73 14.53
N PHE A 161 14.10 -4.85 14.18
CA PHE A 161 13.47 -5.93 13.41
C PHE A 161 13.67 -7.26 14.12
N LEU A 162 12.57 -7.90 14.53
CA LEU A 162 12.57 -9.06 15.41
C LEU A 162 13.34 -8.74 16.71
N ALA A 163 14.42 -9.45 16.98
CA ALA A 163 15.30 -9.22 18.13
C ALA A 163 16.54 -8.36 17.80
N ASN A 164 16.66 -7.90 16.56
CA ASN A 164 17.83 -7.15 16.11
C ASN A 164 17.56 -5.64 16.15
N GLU A 165 18.36 -4.90 16.92
CA GLU A 165 18.31 -3.45 17.03
C GLU A 165 19.49 -2.83 16.29
N GLN A 166 19.23 -1.79 15.54
CA GLN A 166 20.24 -1.02 14.79
C GLN A 166 19.98 0.48 14.94
N GLN A 167 21.06 1.24 14.95
CA GLN A 167 21.00 2.70 14.94
C GLN A 167 21.94 3.23 13.86
N GLU A 168 21.44 4.18 13.06
CA GLU A 168 22.19 4.87 12.03
C GLU A 168 22.03 6.38 12.21
N THR A 169 23.00 7.16 11.76
CA THR A 169 22.92 8.62 11.76
C THR A 169 22.71 9.10 10.33
N ILE A 170 21.66 9.87 10.12
CA ILE A 170 21.36 10.57 8.86
C ILE A 170 21.46 12.08 9.09
N LEU A 171 21.78 12.82 8.05
CA LEU A 171 21.95 14.27 8.14
C LEU A 171 20.80 14.99 7.43
N THR A 172 20.38 16.13 7.98
CA THR A 172 19.46 17.02 7.26
C THR A 172 20.14 17.58 6.01
N LYS A 173 19.45 17.51 4.88
CA LYS A 173 19.86 18.07 3.60
C LYS A 173 18.63 18.65 2.90
N ASN A 174 18.75 19.88 2.39
CA ASN A 174 17.62 20.63 1.84
C ASN A 174 16.43 20.67 2.83
N LEU A 175 16.71 20.96 4.10
CA LEU A 175 15.75 21.13 5.20
C LEU A 175 15.12 19.84 5.74
N ILE A 176 15.41 18.65 5.19
CA ILE A 176 14.86 17.36 5.64
C ILE A 176 15.98 16.34 5.84
N ALA A 177 15.73 15.33 6.68
CA ALA A 177 16.50 14.09 6.67
C ALA A 177 15.64 12.98 6.11
N TYR A 178 16.20 12.11 5.24
CA TYR A 178 15.45 10.97 4.70
C TYR A 178 16.34 9.77 4.48
N GLN A 179 15.74 8.59 4.57
CA GLN A 179 16.40 7.31 4.36
C GLN A 179 15.43 6.30 3.75
N ASN A 180 15.87 5.57 2.71
CA ASN A 180 15.21 4.36 2.25
C ASN A 180 15.66 3.18 3.10
N ILE A 181 14.70 2.51 3.73
CA ILE A 181 14.93 1.38 4.61
C ILE A 181 14.47 0.14 3.88
N TYR A 182 15.41 -0.63 3.36
CA TYR A 182 15.14 -1.84 2.60
C TYR A 182 14.65 -2.96 3.49
N SER A 183 13.78 -3.81 2.94
CA SER A 183 13.23 -4.96 3.62
C SER A 183 14.33 -5.98 3.94
N PRO A 184 14.27 -6.66 5.09
CA PRO A 184 15.07 -7.86 5.32
C PRO A 184 14.57 -9.05 4.47
N SER A 185 15.34 -10.13 4.45
CA SER A 185 14.94 -11.40 3.81
C SER A 185 13.80 -12.11 4.54
N GLU A 186 13.70 -11.93 5.86
CA GLU A 186 12.67 -12.52 6.71
C GLU A 186 11.42 -11.61 6.78
N SER A 187 10.25 -12.24 6.88
CA SER A 187 8.99 -11.53 7.16
C SER A 187 8.84 -11.26 8.67
N GLY A 188 8.19 -10.15 9.02
CA GLY A 188 8.01 -9.79 10.42
C GLY A 188 7.61 -8.33 10.61
N ARG A 189 7.67 -7.87 11.85
CA ARG A 189 7.38 -6.48 12.23
C ARG A 189 8.67 -5.70 12.43
N MET A 190 8.79 -4.58 11.73
CA MET A 190 9.87 -3.61 11.89
C MET A 190 9.34 -2.39 12.63
N LEU A 191 10.07 -1.93 13.64
CA LEU A 191 9.80 -0.71 14.39
C LEU A 191 10.84 0.34 14.01
N LEU A 192 10.39 1.56 13.80
CA LEU A 192 11.23 2.72 13.44
C LEU A 192 10.95 3.88 14.38
N ALA A 193 11.99 4.51 14.87
CA ALA A 193 11.94 5.75 15.64
C ALA A 193 13.12 6.63 15.27
N THR A 194 12.97 7.94 15.48
CA THR A 194 14.07 8.90 15.23
C THR A 194 14.30 9.80 16.43
N GLU A 195 15.53 10.29 16.55
CA GLU A 195 15.92 11.24 17.56
C GLU A 195 16.77 12.37 16.93
N CYS A 196 16.44 13.61 17.23
CA CYS A 196 17.20 14.76 16.78
C CYS A 196 17.49 15.67 17.98
N LEU A 197 18.78 15.79 18.35
CA LEU A 197 19.23 16.66 19.45
C LEU A 197 18.42 16.49 20.76
N GLY A 198 18.11 15.24 21.11
CA GLY A 198 17.35 14.88 22.33
C GLY A 198 15.83 14.87 22.17
N LEU A 199 15.28 15.30 21.03
CA LEU A 199 13.87 15.19 20.71
C LEU A 199 13.59 13.86 20.01
N ASN A 200 12.66 13.04 20.56
CA ASN A 200 12.30 11.75 19.98
C ASN A 200 10.98 11.82 19.20
N SER A 201 10.88 11.08 18.09
CA SER A 201 9.64 10.83 17.40
C SER A 201 8.79 9.80 18.18
N LYS A 202 7.54 9.61 17.74
CA LYS A 202 6.79 8.40 18.05
C LYS A 202 7.41 7.20 17.32
N GLU A 203 7.04 6.00 17.75
CA GLU A 203 7.39 4.75 17.08
C GLU A 203 6.46 4.49 15.91
N TYR A 204 7.00 4.04 14.80
CA TYR A 204 6.29 3.65 13.59
C TYR A 204 6.47 2.15 13.34
N THR A 205 5.39 1.49 12.96
CA THR A 205 5.41 0.07 12.59
C THR A 205 5.38 -0.07 11.06
N VAL A 206 6.29 -0.89 10.54
CA VAL A 206 6.30 -1.34 9.14
C VAL A 206 6.20 -2.87 9.13
N ASN A 207 5.22 -3.41 8.40
CA ASN A 207 5.04 -4.85 8.26
C ASN A 207 5.86 -5.35 7.06
N VAL A 208 6.81 -6.23 7.32
CA VAL A 208 7.54 -6.95 6.28
C VAL A 208 6.77 -8.23 5.97
N LEU A 209 6.03 -8.23 4.86
CA LEU A 209 5.21 -9.35 4.44
C LEU A 209 6.02 -10.36 3.64
N PRO A 210 5.65 -11.66 3.64
CA PRO A 210 6.24 -12.62 2.72
C PRO A 210 6.15 -12.12 1.27
N ALA A 211 7.15 -12.45 0.48
CA ALA A 211 7.14 -12.16 -0.95
C ALA A 211 6.21 -13.13 -1.71
N ILE A 212 6.37 -13.23 -3.03
CA ILE A 212 5.59 -14.11 -3.90
C ILE A 212 5.86 -15.58 -3.54
N SER A 213 4.79 -16.40 -3.46
CA SER A 213 4.93 -17.84 -3.21
C SER A 213 5.69 -18.54 -4.33
N THR A 214 6.50 -19.53 -3.95
CA THR A 214 7.12 -20.47 -4.87
C THR A 214 6.17 -21.63 -5.19
N ASP A 215 6.56 -22.51 -6.12
CA ASP A 215 5.82 -23.73 -6.41
C ASP A 215 5.72 -24.62 -5.18
N PHE A 216 4.62 -25.39 -5.09
CA PHE A 216 4.24 -26.12 -3.90
C PHE A 216 3.65 -27.48 -4.26
N GLU A 217 3.34 -28.31 -3.26
CA GLU A 217 2.71 -29.60 -3.44
C GLU A 217 1.25 -29.58 -2.99
N ILE A 218 0.42 -30.45 -3.60
CA ILE A 218 -0.95 -30.70 -3.16
C ILE A 218 -1.18 -32.16 -2.82
N PHE A 219 -2.07 -32.37 -1.89
CA PHE A 219 -2.48 -33.67 -1.40
C PHE A 219 -4.00 -33.79 -1.45
N ALA A 220 -4.50 -35.03 -1.53
CA ALA A 220 -5.92 -35.31 -1.48
C ALA A 220 -6.22 -36.39 -0.45
N LYS A 221 -7.19 -36.16 0.39
CA LYS A 221 -7.74 -37.11 1.36
C LYS A 221 -9.20 -37.37 1.06
N ARG A 222 -9.58 -38.62 0.99
CA ARG A 222 -10.94 -39.08 0.75
C ARG A 222 -11.27 -40.29 1.62
N PRO A 223 -12.55 -40.51 2.01
CA PRO A 223 -12.93 -41.65 2.85
C PRO A 223 -12.75 -42.99 2.13
N HIS A 224 -13.02 -43.02 0.82
CA HIS A 224 -12.86 -44.19 -0.05
C HIS A 224 -12.65 -43.76 -1.52
N GLU A 225 -12.51 -44.75 -2.42
CA GLU A 225 -12.26 -44.53 -3.86
C GLU A 225 -13.52 -44.69 -4.74
N TYR A 226 -14.71 -44.71 -4.17
CA TYR A 226 -15.93 -44.92 -4.93
C TYR A 226 -16.60 -43.60 -5.34
N ALA A 227 -17.17 -43.62 -6.54
CA ALA A 227 -17.90 -42.52 -7.16
C ALA A 227 -19.36 -42.53 -6.70
N ASP A 228 -19.65 -42.11 -5.51
CA ASP A 228 -20.96 -42.13 -4.89
C ASP A 228 -21.76 -40.83 -5.01
N GLY A 229 -21.15 -39.77 -5.56
CA GLY A 229 -21.78 -38.46 -5.71
C GLY A 229 -22.13 -37.76 -4.39
N ASN A 230 -21.66 -38.25 -3.24
CA ASN A 230 -22.07 -37.77 -1.92
C ASN A 230 -20.91 -37.45 -1.00
N GLN A 231 -19.88 -38.29 -0.97
CA GLN A 231 -18.72 -38.07 -0.10
C GLN A 231 -17.84 -36.93 -0.60
N ILE A 232 -16.98 -36.44 0.30
CA ILE A 232 -16.13 -35.27 0.05
C ILE A 232 -14.67 -35.71 -0.05
N THR A 233 -14.01 -35.28 -1.13
CA THR A 233 -12.56 -35.24 -1.24
C THR A 233 -12.07 -33.90 -0.72
N THR A 234 -11.13 -33.92 0.22
CA THR A 234 -10.46 -32.74 0.74
C THR A 234 -9.09 -32.61 0.10
N PHE A 235 -8.82 -31.47 -0.51
CA PHE A 235 -7.52 -31.08 -1.04
C PHE A 235 -6.82 -30.17 -0.04
N THR A 236 -5.53 -30.36 0.14
CA THR A 236 -4.67 -29.51 0.96
C THR A 236 -3.38 -29.21 0.22
N THR A 237 -2.80 -28.04 0.47
CA THR A 237 -1.46 -27.70 0.00
C THR A 237 -0.40 -28.14 0.99
N SER A 238 0.87 -28.26 0.58
CA SER A 238 2.00 -28.09 1.49
C SER A 238 1.97 -26.69 2.09
N ILE A 239 2.83 -26.40 3.08
CA ILE A 239 3.00 -25.02 3.56
C ILE A 239 3.55 -24.19 2.41
N LEU A 240 2.79 -23.17 1.99
CA LEU A 240 3.23 -22.23 0.97
C LEU A 240 4.30 -21.30 1.55
N LYS A 241 5.38 -21.13 0.81
CA LYS A 241 6.51 -20.31 1.20
C LYS A 241 6.98 -19.44 0.03
N ASP A 242 7.61 -18.32 0.34
CA ASP A 242 8.35 -17.55 -0.64
C ASP A 242 9.77 -18.11 -0.85
N LYS A 243 10.57 -17.47 -1.72
CA LYS A 243 11.95 -17.89 -2.03
C LYS A 243 12.92 -17.83 -0.83
N ASN A 244 12.55 -17.13 0.23
CA ASN A 244 13.34 -16.93 1.44
C ASN A 244 12.82 -17.79 2.61
N ASP A 245 11.97 -18.80 2.32
CA ASP A 245 11.33 -19.67 3.32
C ASP A 245 10.31 -18.99 4.23
N ASN A 246 9.89 -17.75 3.97
CA ASN A 246 8.82 -17.12 4.72
C ASN A 246 7.48 -17.77 4.39
N ILE A 247 6.70 -18.10 5.42
CA ILE A 247 5.34 -18.64 5.26
C ILE A 247 4.45 -17.55 4.67
N ILE A 248 3.75 -17.88 3.59
CA ILE A 248 2.83 -16.96 2.90
C ILE A 248 1.69 -16.53 3.83
N SER A 249 1.31 -15.27 3.75
CA SER A 249 0.29 -14.64 4.61
C SER A 249 -1.03 -15.40 4.57
N ASP A 250 -1.70 -15.44 5.72
CA ASP A 250 -3.06 -15.96 5.85
C ASP A 250 -4.03 -15.21 4.92
N GLY A 251 -5.04 -15.93 4.42
CA GLY A 251 -6.00 -15.39 3.46
C GLY A 251 -5.52 -15.40 2.02
N THR A 252 -4.35 -15.94 1.71
CA THR A 252 -3.90 -16.10 0.31
C THR A 252 -4.80 -17.10 -0.41
N PHE A 253 -5.37 -16.68 -1.52
CA PHE A 253 -6.33 -17.47 -2.29
C PHE A 253 -5.63 -18.52 -3.14
N VAL A 254 -6.08 -19.80 -3.01
CA VAL A 254 -5.60 -20.94 -3.80
C VAL A 254 -6.76 -21.55 -4.55
N ALA A 255 -6.66 -21.60 -5.88
CA ALA A 255 -7.64 -22.23 -6.76
C ALA A 255 -7.20 -23.64 -7.14
N PHE A 256 -8.05 -24.64 -6.92
CA PHE A 256 -7.85 -26.02 -7.33
C PHE A 256 -8.66 -26.28 -8.61
N PHE A 257 -7.98 -26.66 -9.68
CA PHE A 257 -8.56 -27.01 -10.96
C PHE A 257 -8.54 -28.52 -11.12
N ILE A 258 -9.70 -29.08 -11.39
CA ILE A 258 -9.94 -30.51 -11.53
C ILE A 258 -10.38 -30.77 -12.96
N THR A 259 -9.56 -31.45 -13.74
CA THR A 259 -9.91 -31.85 -15.10
C THR A 259 -10.31 -33.32 -15.09
N ASN A 260 -11.52 -33.65 -15.59
CA ASN A 260 -11.97 -35.01 -15.71
C ASN A 260 -11.52 -35.66 -17.02
N ILE A 261 -11.83 -36.95 -17.20
CA ILE A 261 -11.41 -37.71 -18.39
C ILE A 261 -11.99 -37.16 -19.70
N ASN A 262 -13.13 -36.48 -19.64
CA ASN A 262 -13.78 -35.83 -20.77
C ASN A 262 -13.27 -34.42 -21.07
N GLY A 263 -12.27 -33.92 -20.30
CA GLY A 263 -11.75 -32.59 -20.44
C GLY A 263 -12.59 -31.49 -19.77
N ASN A 264 -13.64 -31.84 -19.05
CA ASN A 264 -14.45 -30.89 -18.31
C ASN A 264 -13.63 -30.35 -17.13
N LEU A 265 -13.70 -29.03 -16.90
CA LEU A 265 -12.97 -28.33 -15.85
C LEU A 265 -13.93 -28.00 -14.70
N LEU A 266 -13.66 -28.61 -13.54
CA LEU A 266 -14.29 -28.26 -12.27
C LEU A 266 -13.31 -27.40 -11.47
N LYS A 267 -13.82 -26.54 -10.58
CA LYS A 267 -13.02 -25.65 -9.75
C LYS A 267 -13.52 -25.64 -8.31
N THR A 268 -12.59 -25.70 -7.37
CA THR A 268 -12.83 -25.39 -5.96
C THR A 268 -11.70 -24.51 -5.45
N SER A 269 -11.83 -23.90 -4.27
CA SER A 269 -10.83 -22.98 -3.75
C SER A 269 -10.79 -22.99 -2.23
N GLY A 270 -9.69 -22.52 -1.70
CA GLY A 270 -9.48 -22.27 -0.28
C GLY A 270 -8.56 -21.08 -0.06
N MET A 271 -8.49 -20.61 1.18
CA MET A 271 -7.55 -19.60 1.63
C MET A 271 -6.54 -20.23 2.58
N THR A 272 -5.33 -19.67 2.64
CA THR A 272 -4.31 -20.13 3.57
C THR A 272 -4.65 -19.77 5.01
N ILE A 273 -4.35 -20.70 5.90
CA ILE A 273 -4.23 -20.52 7.35
C ILE A 273 -2.93 -21.20 7.74
N ASP A 274 -2.05 -20.50 8.40
CA ASP A 274 -0.67 -20.96 8.70
C ASP A 274 0.06 -21.48 7.45
N GLY A 275 -0.15 -20.80 6.32
CA GLY A 275 0.43 -21.15 5.02
C GLY A 275 -0.19 -22.33 4.30
N VAL A 276 -1.23 -23.00 4.83
CA VAL A 276 -1.89 -24.16 4.22
C VAL A 276 -3.28 -23.81 3.74
N ALA A 277 -3.56 -24.03 2.46
CA ALA A 277 -4.91 -23.90 1.91
C ALA A 277 -5.62 -25.25 1.87
N THR A 278 -6.92 -25.23 2.22
CA THR A 278 -7.79 -26.42 2.19
C THR A 278 -9.01 -26.14 1.33
N ALA A 279 -9.33 -27.07 0.41
CA ALA A 279 -10.52 -27.01 -0.43
C ALA A 279 -11.25 -28.35 -0.45
N LYS A 280 -12.53 -28.35 -0.80
CA LYS A 280 -13.39 -29.53 -0.79
C LYS A 280 -14.10 -29.68 -2.11
N MET A 281 -14.31 -30.93 -2.53
CA MET A 281 -15.10 -31.29 -3.72
C MET A 281 -15.88 -32.58 -3.44
N ILE A 282 -17.13 -32.59 -3.84
CA ILE A 282 -17.97 -33.82 -3.76
C ILE A 282 -17.42 -34.85 -4.75
N HIS A 283 -17.46 -36.14 -4.39
CA HIS A 283 -17.09 -37.25 -5.27
C HIS A 283 -17.93 -37.20 -6.55
N PRO A 284 -17.42 -37.69 -7.70
CA PRO A 284 -18.22 -37.83 -8.90
C PRO A 284 -19.32 -38.87 -8.66
N ASP A 285 -20.40 -38.80 -9.42
CA ASP A 285 -21.54 -39.75 -9.38
C ASP A 285 -21.36 -40.95 -10.32
N HIS A 286 -20.23 -41.01 -11.03
CA HIS A 286 -19.87 -42.12 -11.92
C HIS A 286 -18.37 -42.35 -11.93
N GLN A 287 -17.94 -43.55 -12.37
CA GLN A 287 -16.54 -43.91 -12.49
C GLN A 287 -15.80 -42.88 -13.33
N GLU A 288 -14.78 -42.26 -12.73
CA GLU A 288 -14.03 -41.15 -13.32
C GLU A 288 -12.58 -41.06 -12.83
N THR A 289 -11.76 -40.36 -13.59
CA THR A 289 -10.41 -40.02 -13.17
C THR A 289 -10.25 -38.50 -13.18
N TRP A 290 -9.88 -37.94 -12.06
CA TRP A 290 -9.58 -36.54 -11.91
C TRP A 290 -8.09 -36.27 -11.99
N SER A 291 -7.72 -35.24 -12.73
CA SER A 291 -6.41 -34.65 -12.74
C SER A 291 -6.48 -33.30 -12.03
N VAL A 292 -5.80 -33.16 -10.93
CA VAL A 292 -5.92 -31.97 -10.07
C VAL A 292 -4.61 -31.20 -10.04
N LYS A 293 -4.70 -29.86 -10.18
CA LYS A 293 -3.63 -28.91 -10.06
C LYS A 293 -4.12 -27.68 -9.29
N ALA A 294 -3.30 -27.09 -8.45
CA ALA A 294 -3.64 -25.85 -7.75
C ALA A 294 -2.76 -24.69 -8.21
N ILE A 295 -3.30 -23.46 -8.11
CA ILE A 295 -2.64 -22.24 -8.56
C ILE A 295 -2.89 -21.14 -7.54
N VAL A 296 -1.83 -20.37 -7.19
CA VAL A 296 -1.91 -19.14 -6.40
C VAL A 296 -1.84 -17.95 -7.33
N ALA A 297 -2.98 -17.25 -7.52
CA ALA A 297 -3.10 -15.99 -8.26
C ALA A 297 -2.35 -15.92 -9.61
N GLY A 298 -2.15 -17.07 -10.30
CA GLY A 298 -1.41 -17.15 -11.56
C GLY A 298 0.11 -16.96 -11.42
N ILE A 299 0.65 -17.03 -10.20
CA ILE A 299 2.06 -16.74 -9.90
C ILE A 299 2.83 -18.05 -9.67
N SER A 300 2.30 -18.93 -8.81
CA SER A 300 2.90 -20.22 -8.50
C SER A 300 1.90 -21.34 -8.67
N GLU A 301 2.39 -22.54 -8.93
CA GLU A 301 1.56 -23.68 -9.23
C GLU A 301 2.01 -24.94 -8.48
N SER A 302 1.09 -25.88 -8.31
CA SER A 302 1.40 -27.13 -7.67
C SER A 302 1.88 -28.20 -8.67
N ASN A 303 2.45 -29.29 -8.13
CA ASN A 303 2.49 -30.56 -8.83
C ASN A 303 1.07 -30.97 -9.28
N LYS A 304 0.99 -31.92 -10.19
CA LYS A 304 -0.26 -32.51 -10.68
C LYS A 304 -0.48 -33.86 -10.00
N ILE A 305 -1.67 -34.07 -9.41
CA ILE A 305 -2.05 -35.34 -8.83
C ILE A 305 -3.20 -35.97 -9.63
N SER A 306 -3.30 -37.32 -9.62
CA SER A 306 -4.35 -38.07 -10.29
C SER A 306 -5.15 -38.87 -9.27
N LEU A 307 -6.47 -38.75 -9.31
CA LEU A 307 -7.41 -39.45 -8.44
C LEU A 307 -8.35 -40.28 -9.30
N ARG A 308 -8.33 -41.61 -9.10
CA ARG A 308 -9.25 -42.53 -9.78
C ARG A 308 -10.41 -42.86 -8.86
N TYR A 309 -11.65 -42.71 -9.37
CA TYR A 309 -12.87 -43.11 -8.70
C TYR A 309 -13.43 -44.34 -9.39
N LYS A 310 -13.77 -45.38 -8.59
CA LYS A 310 -14.31 -46.66 -9.02
C LYS A 310 -15.84 -46.63 -9.01
N LYS A 311 -16.47 -47.48 -9.78
CA LYS A 311 -17.92 -47.69 -9.68
C LYS A 311 -18.33 -48.03 -8.26
N VAL A 312 -19.45 -47.49 -7.81
CA VAL A 312 -20.01 -47.77 -6.48
C VAL A 312 -20.87 -49.04 -6.52
N ILE A 313 -21.60 -49.27 -7.63
CA ILE A 313 -22.42 -50.44 -7.87
C ILE A 313 -22.08 -51.05 -9.23
N GLU A 314 -22.33 -52.34 -9.42
CA GLU A 314 -22.10 -52.99 -10.70
C GLU A 314 -23.39 -53.04 -11.56
N ASP A 315 -24.56 -53.22 -10.92
CA ASP A 315 -25.88 -53.29 -11.55
C ASP A 315 -26.99 -52.96 -10.54
N PHE A 316 -28.21 -52.76 -11.00
CA PHE A 316 -29.37 -52.54 -10.16
C PHE A 316 -30.62 -53.16 -10.82
N THR A 317 -31.64 -53.53 -10.04
CA THR A 317 -32.94 -54.00 -10.55
C THR A 317 -33.97 -52.88 -10.50
N ILE A 318 -35.00 -53.02 -11.37
CA ILE A 318 -36.13 -52.11 -11.44
C ILE A 318 -37.39 -52.95 -11.33
N THR A 319 -38.19 -52.69 -10.31
CA THR A 319 -39.44 -53.40 -10.04
C THR A 319 -40.60 -52.41 -10.20
N PHE A 320 -41.69 -52.89 -10.78
CA PHE A 320 -42.89 -52.09 -11.00
C PHE A 320 -44.07 -52.66 -10.21
N SER A 321 -44.82 -51.80 -9.55
CA SER A 321 -46.06 -52.15 -8.86
C SER A 321 -47.15 -51.10 -9.09
N GLU A 322 -48.33 -51.30 -8.54
CA GLU A 322 -49.49 -50.39 -8.63
C GLU A 322 -49.80 -49.90 -10.04
N LYS A 323 -50.08 -50.84 -10.96
CA LYS A 323 -50.37 -50.53 -12.39
C LYS A 323 -49.19 -49.85 -13.09
N ASN A 324 -47.93 -50.18 -12.68
CA ASN A 324 -46.66 -49.65 -13.14
C ASN A 324 -46.42 -48.19 -12.77
N ARG A 325 -47.16 -47.64 -11.81
CA ARG A 325 -46.96 -46.25 -11.36
C ARG A 325 -45.99 -46.09 -10.20
N ASN A 326 -45.74 -47.19 -9.46
CA ASN A 326 -44.70 -47.21 -8.45
C ASN A 326 -43.47 -47.93 -9.00
N ILE A 327 -42.33 -47.29 -9.01
CA ILE A 327 -41.07 -47.81 -9.54
C ILE A 327 -40.10 -47.91 -8.37
N GLU A 328 -39.72 -49.11 -8.01
CA GLU A 328 -38.69 -49.40 -7.02
C GLU A 328 -37.39 -49.73 -7.77
N VAL A 329 -36.34 -48.99 -7.40
CA VAL A 329 -34.96 -49.16 -7.91
C VAL A 329 -34.11 -49.71 -6.78
N GLY A 330 -33.56 -50.91 -6.97
CA GLY A 330 -32.72 -51.56 -5.94
C GLY A 330 -32.91 -53.11 -5.98
N PRO A 331 -32.19 -53.85 -5.13
CA PRO A 331 -31.24 -53.34 -4.14
C PRO A 331 -29.96 -52.78 -4.79
N LEU A 332 -29.54 -51.61 -4.32
CA LEU A 332 -28.28 -50.99 -4.73
C LEU A 332 -27.17 -51.57 -3.84
N LYS A 333 -26.33 -52.42 -4.44
CA LYS A 333 -25.29 -53.16 -3.72
C LYS A 333 -23.91 -52.89 -4.29
N SER A 334 -22.92 -52.78 -3.38
CA SER A 334 -21.50 -52.71 -3.72
C SER A 334 -21.03 -54.07 -4.34
N PHE A 335 -19.81 -54.07 -4.87
CA PHE A 335 -19.14 -55.26 -5.36
C PHE A 335 -19.00 -56.37 -4.30
N MET A 336 -19.06 -56.03 -3.02
CA MET A 336 -19.08 -56.99 -1.91
C MET A 336 -20.49 -57.49 -1.58
N ASN A 337 -21.47 -57.22 -2.40
CA ASN A 337 -22.89 -57.58 -2.21
C ASN A 337 -23.52 -56.97 -0.94
N GLN A 338 -22.92 -55.94 -0.38
CA GLN A 338 -23.47 -55.16 0.73
C GLN A 338 -24.31 -54.01 0.20
N LEU A 339 -25.36 -53.62 0.92
CA LEU A 339 -26.11 -52.42 0.60
C LEU A 339 -25.20 -51.20 0.71
N ILE A 340 -25.34 -50.30 -0.25
CA ILE A 340 -24.58 -49.04 -0.23
C ILE A 340 -25.08 -48.13 0.91
N PRO A 341 -24.24 -47.22 1.44
CA PRO A 341 -24.73 -46.18 2.33
C PRO A 341 -25.83 -45.31 1.71
N ASP A 342 -26.69 -44.76 2.55
CA ASP A 342 -27.75 -43.86 2.12
C ASP A 342 -27.19 -42.64 1.39
N GLY A 343 -27.98 -42.04 0.47
CA GLY A 343 -27.65 -40.81 -0.22
C GLY A 343 -27.15 -40.99 -1.66
N LEU A 344 -27.07 -42.24 -2.22
CA LEU A 344 -26.77 -42.42 -3.65
C LEU A 344 -27.93 -41.88 -4.48
N GLN A 345 -27.65 -40.94 -5.37
CA GLN A 345 -28.68 -40.36 -6.24
C GLN A 345 -29.13 -41.31 -7.35
N VAL A 346 -30.43 -41.41 -7.52
CA VAL A 346 -31.07 -42.08 -8.63
C VAL A 346 -31.91 -41.07 -9.40
N LYS A 347 -31.66 -40.94 -10.70
CA LYS A 347 -32.38 -40.04 -11.61
C LYS A 347 -33.33 -40.86 -12.46
N LEU A 348 -34.58 -40.47 -12.52
CA LEU A 348 -35.61 -40.99 -13.43
C LEU A 348 -35.99 -39.91 -14.44
N ILE A 349 -35.95 -40.23 -15.72
CA ILE A 349 -36.48 -39.40 -16.80
C ILE A 349 -37.66 -40.20 -17.43
N VAL A 350 -38.81 -39.54 -17.52
CA VAL A 350 -40.00 -40.06 -18.20
C VAL A 350 -40.22 -39.26 -19.46
N SER A 351 -40.29 -39.96 -20.62
CA SER A 351 -40.51 -39.32 -21.91
C SER A 351 -41.61 -40.03 -22.71
N GLN A 352 -42.23 -39.31 -23.64
CA GLN A 352 -43.21 -39.82 -24.56
C GLN A 352 -42.98 -39.22 -25.95
N SER A 353 -42.88 -40.08 -26.96
CA SER A 353 -42.59 -39.66 -28.34
C SER A 353 -41.34 -38.75 -28.45
N GLY A 354 -40.28 -39.05 -27.68
CA GLY A 354 -39.04 -38.32 -27.67
C GLY A 354 -39.03 -36.99 -26.86
N LYS A 355 -40.17 -36.63 -26.26
CA LYS A 355 -40.29 -35.44 -25.43
C LYS A 355 -40.23 -35.83 -23.95
N ILE A 356 -39.36 -35.22 -23.19
CA ILE A 356 -39.26 -35.35 -21.72
C ILE A 356 -40.51 -34.71 -21.11
N ILE A 357 -41.23 -35.47 -20.26
CA ILE A 357 -42.43 -35.03 -19.55
C ILE A 357 -42.12 -34.79 -18.09
N GLU A 358 -41.31 -35.66 -17.47
CA GLU A 358 -40.95 -35.54 -16.05
C GLU A 358 -39.49 -35.94 -15.84
N THR A 359 -38.83 -35.29 -14.91
CA THR A 359 -37.53 -35.69 -14.40
C THR A 359 -37.57 -35.63 -12.88
N ALA A 360 -37.24 -36.74 -12.24
CA ALA A 360 -37.20 -36.87 -10.79
C ALA A 360 -35.83 -37.36 -10.34
N ILE A 361 -35.31 -36.80 -9.26
CA ILE A 361 -34.06 -37.21 -8.60
C ILE A 361 -34.41 -37.53 -7.16
N LYS A 362 -34.03 -38.72 -6.69
CA LYS A 362 -34.19 -39.14 -5.29
C LYS A 362 -32.92 -39.80 -4.80
N GLU A 363 -32.74 -39.77 -3.48
CA GLU A 363 -31.59 -40.39 -2.79
C GLU A 363 -32.00 -41.77 -2.27
N SER A 364 -31.06 -42.73 -2.29
CA SER A 364 -31.27 -44.07 -1.75
C SER A 364 -31.42 -44.09 -0.25
N ARG A 365 -32.28 -44.96 0.26
CA ARG A 365 -32.38 -45.35 1.66
C ARG A 365 -32.39 -46.87 1.75
N ASP A 366 -31.60 -47.41 2.67
CA ASP A 366 -31.45 -48.86 2.86
C ASP A 366 -31.20 -49.60 1.54
N GLY A 367 -30.51 -48.94 0.59
CA GLY A 367 -30.20 -49.49 -0.73
C GLY A 367 -31.37 -49.49 -1.74
N PHE A 368 -32.46 -48.76 -1.50
CA PHE A 368 -33.61 -48.65 -2.41
C PHE A 368 -34.00 -47.20 -2.68
N VAL A 369 -34.65 -46.98 -3.83
CA VAL A 369 -35.30 -45.72 -4.18
C VAL A 369 -36.69 -46.02 -4.80
N ASN A 370 -37.70 -45.32 -4.30
CA ASN A 370 -39.09 -45.47 -4.81
C ASN A 370 -39.53 -44.16 -5.51
N PHE A 371 -39.99 -44.30 -6.76
CA PHE A 371 -40.63 -43.23 -7.54
C PHE A 371 -42.11 -43.54 -7.69
N GLU A 372 -42.96 -42.58 -7.38
CA GLU A 372 -44.40 -42.63 -7.59
C GLU A 372 -44.75 -41.68 -8.73
N LEU A 373 -45.31 -42.24 -9.82
CA LEU A 373 -45.69 -41.51 -11.03
C LEU A 373 -47.11 -40.96 -10.88
N ASN A 374 -47.22 -39.64 -10.80
CA ASN A 374 -48.50 -38.95 -10.56
C ASN A 374 -49.45 -39.07 -11.78
N PRO A 375 -50.66 -39.65 -11.62
CA PRO A 375 -51.64 -39.76 -12.70
C PRO A 375 -52.10 -38.41 -13.26
N ASN A 376 -52.03 -37.36 -12.50
CA ASN A 376 -52.38 -36.00 -12.96
C ASN A 376 -51.35 -35.38 -13.91
N ILE A 377 -50.10 -35.85 -13.88
CA ILE A 377 -49.03 -35.41 -14.76
C ILE A 377 -48.85 -36.39 -15.92
N LEU A 378 -48.85 -37.69 -15.61
CA LEU A 378 -48.63 -38.76 -16.53
C LEU A 378 -49.97 -39.52 -16.72
N SER A 379 -50.75 -39.21 -17.76
CA SER A 379 -52.00 -39.90 -18.10
C SER A 379 -51.74 -41.38 -18.43
N ASN A 380 -52.83 -42.19 -18.54
CA ASN A 380 -52.68 -43.59 -19.00
C ASN A 380 -52.08 -43.59 -20.41
N GLY A 381 -51.07 -44.41 -20.65
CA GLY A 381 -50.35 -44.42 -21.93
C GLY A 381 -49.03 -45.17 -21.86
N ASN A 382 -48.31 -45.18 -22.99
CA ASN A 382 -46.98 -45.76 -23.07
C ASN A 382 -45.92 -44.64 -22.95
N TYR A 383 -44.89 -44.86 -22.12
CA TYR A 383 -43.81 -43.96 -21.84
C TYR A 383 -42.48 -44.70 -21.95
N ASP A 384 -41.45 -43.94 -22.31
CA ASP A 384 -40.06 -44.39 -22.21
C ASP A 384 -39.50 -43.90 -20.89
N LEU A 385 -38.86 -44.81 -20.15
CA LEU A 385 -38.26 -44.54 -18.84
C LEU A 385 -36.76 -44.71 -18.94
N GLU A 386 -36.04 -43.74 -18.49
CA GLU A 386 -34.59 -43.80 -18.33
C GLU A 386 -34.22 -43.62 -16.85
N ILE A 387 -33.54 -44.61 -16.27
CA ILE A 387 -33.14 -44.60 -14.87
C ILE A 387 -31.63 -44.66 -14.81
N THR A 388 -31.04 -43.65 -14.21
CA THR A 388 -29.58 -43.50 -14.08
C THR A 388 -29.18 -43.43 -12.65
N THR A 389 -28.18 -44.21 -12.23
CA THR A 389 -27.51 -44.11 -10.93
C THR A 389 -26.09 -44.64 -11.05
N ALA A 390 -25.13 -43.99 -10.33
CA ALA A 390 -23.70 -44.36 -10.32
C ALA A 390 -23.10 -44.56 -11.74
N GLY A 391 -23.54 -43.77 -12.72
CA GLY A 391 -23.09 -43.83 -14.12
C GLY A 391 -23.67 -45.03 -14.90
N ILE A 392 -24.59 -45.82 -14.34
CA ILE A 392 -25.30 -46.90 -15.03
C ILE A 392 -26.67 -46.40 -15.44
N THR A 393 -27.01 -46.54 -16.71
CA THR A 393 -28.32 -46.16 -17.25
C THR A 393 -29.07 -47.38 -17.73
N LYS A 394 -30.31 -47.55 -17.28
CA LYS A 394 -31.26 -48.54 -17.83
C LYS A 394 -32.42 -47.83 -18.48
N THR A 395 -32.70 -48.20 -19.73
CA THR A 395 -33.84 -47.67 -20.51
C THR A 395 -34.89 -48.72 -20.68
N ILE A 396 -36.15 -48.38 -20.45
CA ILE A 396 -37.32 -49.23 -20.66
C ILE A 396 -38.23 -48.49 -21.63
N GLN A 397 -38.39 -49.05 -22.84
CA GLN A 397 -39.23 -48.47 -23.91
C GLN A 397 -40.66 -48.89 -23.81
N ALA A 398 -41.56 -47.97 -24.17
CA ALA A 398 -43.01 -48.21 -24.30
C ALA A 398 -43.63 -48.85 -23.04
N LYS A 399 -43.18 -48.48 -21.84
CA LYS A 399 -43.76 -48.97 -20.59
C LYS A 399 -45.15 -48.41 -20.42
N LYS A 400 -46.12 -49.28 -20.34
CA LYS A 400 -47.56 -48.94 -20.20
C LYS A 400 -47.82 -48.54 -18.72
N LEU A 401 -48.36 -47.35 -18.55
CA LEU A 401 -48.90 -46.84 -17.27
C LEU A 401 -50.40 -46.87 -17.34
N TRP A 402 -51.05 -47.37 -16.27
CA TRP A 402 -52.52 -47.61 -16.23
C TRP A 402 -53.22 -46.60 -15.32
#